data_c785820d81c04083b0b9cea281db2f07
#
_entry.id   c785820d81c04083b0b9cea281db2f07
#
_cell.length_a   1.000
_cell.length_b   1.000
_cell.length_c   1.000
_cell.angle_alpha   90.00
_cell.angle_beta   90.00
_cell.angle_gamma   90.00
#
_symmetry.space_group_name_H-M   'P 1'
#
loop_
_entity.id
_entity.type
_entity.pdbx_description
1 polymer ?
#
loop_
_entity_poly.entity_id
_entity_poly.type
_entity_poly.pdbx_seq_one_letter_code
_entity_poly.pdbx_strand_id
1 'polypeptide(L)'
;VADEHRNAIIAESKGVSTDSDTYGLAGSYRFSQAQNDAVLALHAMETAAYSLGLGCVILGSLLNDVPGLIEALHLPQYTYPVLGLAIGKPDQAPALKPRMPRELQFFDDVYPSDADATESIKERIGAFDVSVHEYYDLRNTDRPVDAFSDQIASIAAQRMDATHQVIPNATSQGFRLER
;
A
#
# COMPACT_ATOMS: atom_id res chain seq x y z
N VAL A 1 -6.20 -4.90 8.30
CA VAL A 1 -7.12 -5.41 7.29
C VAL A 1 -8.20 -4.40 6.98
N ALA A 2 -8.66 -4.34 5.73
CA ALA A 2 -9.94 -3.74 5.38
C ALA A 2 -11.05 -4.62 5.98
N ASP A 3 -12.07 -4.01 6.59
CA ASP A 3 -13.09 -4.74 7.34
C ASP A 3 -14.51 -4.20 7.09
N GLU A 4 -15.26 -4.91 6.27
CA GLU A 4 -16.71 -4.77 6.12
C GLU A 4 -17.47 -5.94 6.76
N HIS A 5 -16.78 -6.93 7.35
CA HIS A 5 -17.40 -8.10 7.97
C HIS A 5 -18.32 -7.72 9.12
N ARG A 6 -17.87 -6.84 10.01
CA ARG A 6 -18.70 -6.34 11.12
C ARG A 6 -19.96 -5.64 10.59
N ASN A 7 -19.84 -4.84 9.54
CA ASN A 7 -20.96 -4.18 8.90
C ASN A 7 -21.92 -5.18 8.24
N ALA A 8 -21.38 -6.27 7.67
CA ALA A 8 -22.19 -7.37 7.13
C ALA A 8 -23.04 -8.02 8.23
N ILE A 9 -22.47 -8.35 9.38
CA ILE A 9 -23.21 -8.89 10.53
C ILE A 9 -24.35 -7.94 10.97
N ILE A 10 -24.06 -6.63 11.02
CA ILE A 10 -25.08 -5.61 11.37
C ILE A 10 -26.20 -5.59 10.32
N ALA A 11 -25.86 -5.62 9.03
CA ALA A 11 -26.84 -5.60 7.94
C ALA A 11 -27.75 -6.82 7.99
N GLU A 12 -27.17 -8.01 8.16
CA GLU A 12 -27.93 -9.28 8.33
C GLU A 12 -28.88 -9.24 9.53
N SER A 13 -28.43 -8.68 10.65
CA SER A 13 -29.28 -8.52 11.85
C SER A 13 -30.49 -7.60 11.61
N LYS A 14 -30.48 -6.82 10.54
CA LYS A 14 -31.56 -5.95 10.08
C LYS A 14 -32.31 -6.51 8.88
N GLY A 15 -32.08 -7.79 8.54
CA GLY A 15 -32.78 -8.48 7.47
C GLY A 15 -32.25 -8.19 6.06
N VAL A 16 -31.07 -7.60 5.92
CA VAL A 16 -30.42 -7.41 4.61
C VAL A 16 -29.62 -8.65 4.26
N SER A 17 -29.94 -9.27 3.11
CA SER A 17 -29.22 -10.47 2.66
C SER A 17 -27.90 -10.12 1.98
N THR A 18 -26.84 -10.81 2.35
CA THR A 18 -25.52 -10.74 1.69
C THR A 18 -25.53 -11.37 0.29
N ASP A 19 -26.49 -12.25 0.01
CA ASP A 19 -26.63 -12.96 -1.28
C ASP A 19 -27.27 -12.08 -2.37
N SER A 20 -27.81 -10.92 -2.00
CA SER A 20 -28.41 -9.99 -2.95
C SER A 20 -27.38 -9.48 -3.97
N ASP A 21 -27.75 -9.47 -5.25
CA ASP A 21 -26.94 -8.87 -6.32
C ASP A 21 -26.68 -7.36 -6.10
N THR A 22 -27.52 -6.72 -5.30
CA THR A 22 -27.43 -5.28 -4.95
C THR A 22 -26.80 -5.05 -3.58
N TYR A 23 -26.14 -6.07 -2.99
CA TYR A 23 -25.51 -5.94 -1.68
C TYR A 23 -24.39 -4.89 -1.66
N GLY A 24 -24.69 -3.73 -1.08
CA GLY A 24 -23.84 -2.54 -1.19
C GLY A 24 -22.49 -2.64 -0.50
N LEU A 25 -22.36 -3.45 0.57
CA LEU A 25 -21.08 -3.60 1.29
C LEU A 25 -20.04 -4.41 0.50
N ALA A 26 -20.46 -5.19 -0.49
CA ALA A 26 -19.56 -5.93 -1.36
C ALA A 26 -18.96 -5.06 -2.49
N GLY A 27 -19.46 -3.86 -2.73
CA GLY A 27 -19.07 -3.02 -3.86
C GLY A 27 -17.66 -2.42 -3.74
N SER A 28 -17.08 -2.06 -4.88
CA SER A 28 -15.74 -1.47 -4.99
C SER A 28 -15.54 -0.21 -4.16
N TYR A 29 -16.57 0.64 -4.07
CA TYR A 29 -16.53 1.84 -3.23
C TYR A 29 -16.30 1.51 -1.75
N ARG A 30 -17.05 0.52 -1.23
CA ARG A 30 -16.90 0.08 0.17
C ARG A 30 -15.56 -0.59 0.42
N PHE A 31 -15.11 -1.42 -0.51
CA PHE A 31 -13.77 -2.00 -0.45
C PHE A 31 -12.69 -0.92 -0.35
N SER A 32 -12.76 0.11 -1.19
CA SER A 32 -11.81 1.24 -1.15
C SER A 32 -11.88 2.00 0.17
N GLN A 33 -13.07 2.27 0.71
CA GLN A 33 -13.22 2.92 2.01
C GLN A 33 -12.59 2.08 3.14
N ALA A 34 -12.88 0.79 3.18
CA ALA A 34 -12.34 -0.10 4.20
C ALA A 34 -10.80 -0.20 4.12
N GLN A 35 -10.22 -0.14 2.91
CA GLN A 35 -8.76 -0.04 2.77
C GLN A 35 -8.22 1.26 3.34
N ASN A 36 -8.86 2.41 3.04
CA ASN A 36 -8.45 3.70 3.57
C ASN A 36 -8.50 3.73 5.11
N ASP A 37 -9.57 3.19 5.69
CA ASP A 37 -9.71 3.09 7.15
C ASP A 37 -8.59 2.25 7.77
N ALA A 38 -8.23 1.13 7.15
CA ALA A 38 -7.13 0.29 7.60
C ALA A 38 -5.77 1.02 7.54
N VAL A 39 -5.51 1.80 6.49
CA VAL A 39 -4.28 2.59 6.35
C VAL A 39 -4.22 3.71 7.40
N LEU A 40 -5.33 4.43 7.61
CA LEU A 40 -5.41 5.48 8.64
C LEU A 40 -5.20 4.91 10.04
N ALA A 41 -5.80 3.77 10.36
CA ALA A 41 -5.60 3.09 11.63
C ALA A 41 -4.15 2.65 11.82
N LEU A 42 -3.52 2.10 10.79
CA LEU A 42 -2.10 1.70 10.82
C LEU A 42 -1.20 2.91 11.09
N HIS A 43 -1.41 4.03 10.41
CA HIS A 43 -0.63 5.25 10.61
C HIS A 43 -0.83 5.85 12.03
N ALA A 44 -2.05 5.79 12.56
CA ALA A 44 -2.31 6.17 13.95
C ALA A 44 -1.54 5.29 14.94
N MET A 45 -1.47 3.97 14.70
CA MET A 45 -0.69 3.03 15.50
C MET A 45 0.81 3.32 15.41
N GLU A 46 1.33 3.61 14.21
CA GLU A 46 2.72 4.01 14.00
C GLU A 46 3.06 5.27 14.81
N THR A 47 2.24 6.30 14.73
CA THR A 47 2.40 7.55 15.49
C THR A 47 2.39 7.29 17.00
N ALA A 48 1.47 6.46 17.48
CA ALA A 48 1.40 6.10 18.88
C ALA A 48 2.65 5.31 19.33
N ALA A 49 3.14 4.39 18.52
CA ALA A 49 4.35 3.63 18.82
C ALA A 49 5.59 4.55 18.95
N TYR A 50 5.75 5.50 18.04
CA TYR A 50 6.83 6.49 18.12
C TYR A 50 6.74 7.35 19.40
N SER A 51 5.54 7.72 19.83
CA SER A 51 5.35 8.49 21.05
C SER A 51 5.77 7.70 22.32
N LEU A 52 5.82 6.37 22.23
CA LEU A 52 6.28 5.46 23.26
C LEU A 52 7.76 5.09 23.13
N GLY A 53 8.50 5.69 22.21
CA GLY A 53 9.91 5.39 21.96
C GLY A 53 10.15 4.06 21.24
N LEU A 54 9.12 3.53 20.57
CA LEU A 54 9.22 2.32 19.75
C LEU A 54 9.52 2.68 18.29
N GLY A 55 10.11 1.74 17.55
CA GLY A 55 10.29 1.82 16.11
C GLY A 55 9.25 1.01 15.37
N CYS A 56 8.97 1.41 14.14
CA CYS A 56 7.99 0.74 13.27
C CYS A 56 8.54 0.49 11.88
N VAL A 57 8.05 -0.58 11.24
CA VAL A 57 8.25 -0.85 9.81
C VAL A 57 6.91 -1.22 9.20
N ILE A 58 6.48 -0.46 8.19
CA ILE A 58 5.30 -0.79 7.39
C ILE A 58 5.67 -1.88 6.38
N LEU A 59 4.89 -2.96 6.35
CA LEU A 59 5.15 -4.15 5.56
C LEU A 59 4.13 -4.27 4.42
N GLY A 60 4.53 -3.85 3.22
CA GLY A 60 3.78 -4.12 1.98
C GLY A 60 3.94 -5.54 1.47
N SER A 61 5.06 -6.21 1.82
CA SER A 61 5.38 -7.58 1.39
C SER A 61 4.38 -8.65 1.85
N LEU A 62 3.50 -8.35 2.79
CA LEU A 62 2.37 -9.22 3.15
C LEU A 62 1.46 -9.52 1.95
N LEU A 63 1.40 -8.61 0.98
CA LEU A 63 0.59 -8.77 -0.22
C LEU A 63 1.20 -9.72 -1.26
N ASN A 64 2.41 -10.25 -1.01
CA ASN A 64 3.03 -11.25 -1.88
C ASN A 64 2.31 -12.61 -1.83
N ASP A 65 1.59 -12.90 -0.73
CA ASP A 65 0.77 -14.10 -0.61
C ASP A 65 -0.52 -13.79 0.17
N VAL A 66 -1.44 -13.14 -0.50
CA VAL A 66 -2.75 -12.78 0.07
C VAL A 66 -3.57 -14.01 0.47
N PRO A 67 -3.70 -15.08 -0.35
CA PRO A 67 -4.42 -16.27 0.04
C PRO A 67 -3.85 -16.94 1.30
N GLY A 68 -2.54 -17.12 1.37
CA GLY A 68 -1.89 -17.70 2.55
C GLY A 68 -2.10 -16.85 3.81
N LEU A 69 -2.12 -15.53 3.68
CA LEU A 69 -2.39 -14.64 4.80
C LEU A 69 -3.85 -14.70 5.27
N ILE A 70 -4.80 -14.80 4.34
CA ILE A 70 -6.22 -15.00 4.66
C ILE A 70 -6.41 -16.30 5.45
N GLU A 71 -5.80 -17.39 5.01
CA GLU A 71 -5.84 -18.68 5.68
C GLU A 71 -5.18 -18.62 7.06
N ALA A 72 -3.94 -18.11 7.16
CA ALA A 72 -3.18 -18.07 8.40
C ALA A 72 -3.84 -17.22 9.48
N LEU A 73 -4.53 -16.15 9.11
CA LEU A 73 -5.24 -15.26 10.03
C LEU A 73 -6.72 -15.61 10.20
N HIS A 74 -7.20 -16.65 9.53
CA HIS A 74 -8.63 -17.05 9.52
C HIS A 74 -9.55 -15.87 9.20
N LEU A 75 -9.19 -15.07 8.18
CA LEU A 75 -9.94 -13.88 7.83
C LEU A 75 -11.34 -14.24 7.30
N PRO A 76 -12.42 -13.69 7.87
CA PRO A 76 -13.76 -13.96 7.40
C PRO A 76 -14.07 -13.25 6.07
N GLN A 77 -15.18 -13.60 5.44
CA GLN A 77 -15.68 -12.88 4.27
C GLN A 77 -15.84 -11.38 4.56
N TYR A 78 -15.69 -10.56 3.55
CA TYR A 78 -15.72 -9.09 3.61
C TYR A 78 -14.57 -8.48 4.43
N THR A 79 -13.46 -9.20 4.54
CA THR A 79 -12.18 -8.66 5.02
C THR A 79 -11.09 -8.85 3.98
N TYR A 80 -10.07 -7.98 4.00
CA TYR A 80 -8.95 -8.08 3.06
C TYR A 80 -7.65 -7.55 3.71
N PRO A 81 -6.53 -8.26 3.60
CA PRO A 81 -5.26 -7.76 4.11
C PRO A 81 -4.80 -6.55 3.29
N VAL A 82 -4.35 -5.49 3.96
CA VAL A 82 -3.93 -4.23 3.31
C VAL A 82 -2.46 -3.97 3.54
N LEU A 83 -2.04 -3.86 4.77
CA LEU A 83 -0.66 -3.60 5.18
C LEU A 83 -0.39 -4.27 6.53
N GLY A 84 0.88 -4.57 6.78
CA GLY A 84 1.35 -4.97 8.10
C GLY A 84 2.13 -3.85 8.78
N LEU A 85 2.23 -3.92 10.10
CA LEU A 85 3.06 -3.04 10.90
C LEU A 85 3.85 -3.89 11.89
N ALA A 86 5.17 -3.92 11.74
CA ALA A 86 6.06 -4.45 12.76
C ALA A 86 6.41 -3.32 13.74
N ILE A 87 6.26 -3.60 15.04
CA ILE A 87 6.54 -2.63 16.10
C ILE A 87 7.55 -3.26 17.06
N GLY A 88 8.57 -2.53 17.46
CA GLY A 88 9.56 -3.02 18.39
C GLY A 88 10.50 -1.95 18.93
N LYS A 89 11.38 -2.36 19.84
CA LYS A 89 12.46 -1.49 20.30
C LYS A 89 13.51 -1.36 19.20
N PRO A 90 13.88 -0.14 18.77
CA PRO A 90 14.91 0.03 17.75
C PRO A 90 16.26 -0.50 18.22
N ASP A 91 16.93 -1.30 17.39
CA ASP A 91 18.29 -1.78 17.58
C ASP A 91 19.30 -1.09 16.65
N GLN A 92 18.81 -0.26 15.74
CA GLN A 92 19.60 0.47 14.77
C GLN A 92 19.14 1.92 14.66
N ALA A 93 20.08 2.81 14.37
CA ALA A 93 19.81 4.21 14.03
C ALA A 93 20.32 4.48 12.59
N PRO A 94 19.67 3.99 11.54
CA PRO A 94 20.11 4.18 10.17
C PRO A 94 20.03 5.63 9.75
N ALA A 95 20.86 6.02 8.77
CA ALA A 95 20.75 7.32 8.13
C ALA A 95 19.36 7.49 7.46
N LEU A 96 18.92 8.74 7.35
CA LEU A 96 17.65 9.06 6.70
C LEU A 96 17.71 8.68 5.22
N LYS A 97 16.76 7.87 4.78
CA LYS A 97 16.62 7.54 3.36
C LYS A 97 16.19 8.78 2.57
N PRO A 98 16.78 9.04 1.40
CA PRO A 98 16.34 10.11 0.52
C PRO A 98 14.83 10.04 0.25
N ARG A 99 14.19 11.18 0.22
CA ARG A 99 12.79 11.33 -0.17
C ARG A 99 12.71 12.07 -1.49
N MET A 100 11.77 11.68 -2.31
CA MET A 100 11.48 12.39 -3.55
C MET A 100 11.26 13.90 -3.26
N PRO A 101 11.83 14.80 -4.05
CA PRO A 101 11.65 16.23 -3.87
C PRO A 101 10.18 16.64 -3.76
N ARG A 102 9.90 17.63 -2.93
CA ARG A 102 8.53 18.08 -2.68
C ARG A 102 7.81 18.48 -3.96
N GLU A 103 8.50 19.09 -4.88
CA GLU A 103 8.01 19.60 -6.17
C GLU A 103 7.58 18.46 -7.14
N LEU A 104 7.92 17.21 -6.82
CA LEU A 104 7.46 16.03 -7.55
C LEU A 104 6.27 15.32 -6.87
N GLN A 105 5.87 15.77 -5.69
CA GLN A 105 4.83 15.14 -4.89
C GLN A 105 3.65 16.06 -4.54
N PHE A 106 3.89 17.38 -4.55
CA PHE A 106 2.89 18.38 -4.14
C PHE A 106 2.76 19.43 -5.24
N PHE A 107 1.56 19.63 -5.71
CA PHE A 107 1.23 20.56 -6.78
C PHE A 107 0.13 21.50 -6.31
N ASP A 108 0.21 22.75 -6.71
CA ASP A 108 -0.79 23.75 -6.38
C ASP A 108 -1.93 23.67 -7.42
N ASP A 109 -3.16 23.56 -6.94
CA ASP A 109 -4.43 23.54 -7.68
C ASP A 109 -4.59 22.42 -8.70
N VAL A 110 -3.64 22.20 -9.62
CA VAL A 110 -3.74 21.25 -10.72
C VAL A 110 -2.51 20.36 -10.84
N TYR A 111 -2.71 19.15 -11.30
CA TYR A 111 -1.59 18.25 -11.61
C TYR A 111 -0.91 18.71 -12.91
N PRO A 112 0.42 18.91 -12.93
CA PRO A 112 1.15 19.34 -14.13
C PRO A 112 1.19 18.17 -15.15
N SER A 113 0.60 18.38 -16.31
CA SER A 113 0.46 17.34 -17.36
C SER A 113 0.85 17.80 -18.76
N ASP A 114 1.27 19.05 -18.95
CA ASP A 114 1.79 19.55 -20.20
C ASP A 114 3.22 19.03 -20.51
N ALA A 115 3.70 19.27 -21.71
CA ALA A 115 4.99 18.77 -22.17
C ALA A 115 6.17 19.35 -21.38
N ASP A 116 6.11 20.64 -21.06
CA ASP A 116 7.19 21.34 -20.35
C ASP A 116 7.27 20.85 -18.89
N ALA A 117 6.13 20.67 -18.25
CA ALA A 117 6.05 20.08 -16.92
C ALA A 117 6.58 18.65 -16.90
N THR A 118 6.25 17.85 -17.93
CA THR A 118 6.73 16.48 -18.07
C THR A 118 8.26 16.42 -18.18
N GLU A 119 8.87 17.29 -18.98
CA GLU A 119 10.34 17.36 -19.11
C GLU A 119 11.01 17.80 -17.81
N SER A 120 10.47 18.82 -17.13
CA SER A 120 10.95 19.24 -15.80
C SER A 120 10.87 18.12 -14.76
N ILE A 121 9.82 17.28 -14.80
CA ILE A 121 9.71 16.09 -13.93
C ILE A 121 10.84 15.11 -14.20
N LYS A 122 11.15 14.82 -15.47
CA LYS A 122 12.24 13.89 -15.84
C LYS A 122 13.60 14.37 -15.34
N GLU A 123 13.91 15.65 -15.51
CA GLU A 123 15.17 16.24 -15.02
C GLU A 123 15.31 16.10 -13.50
N ARG A 124 14.25 16.39 -12.77
CA ARG A 124 14.22 16.26 -11.30
C ARG A 124 14.31 14.81 -10.82
N ILE A 125 13.71 13.88 -11.53
CA ILE A 125 13.85 12.45 -11.25
C ILE A 125 15.30 12.01 -11.43
N GLY A 126 15.99 12.47 -12.49
CA GLY A 126 17.41 12.20 -12.68
C GLY A 126 18.30 12.69 -11.53
N ALA A 127 18.01 13.87 -11.00
CA ALA A 127 18.72 14.38 -9.81
C ALA A 127 18.40 13.55 -8.55
N PHE A 128 17.18 13.07 -8.39
CA PHE A 128 16.80 12.18 -7.30
C PHE A 128 17.46 10.81 -7.41
N ASP A 129 17.62 10.27 -8.62
CA ASP A 129 18.32 9.02 -8.88
C ASP A 129 19.76 9.05 -8.36
N VAL A 130 20.49 10.16 -8.57
CA VAL A 130 21.82 10.34 -8.01
C VAL A 130 21.84 10.22 -6.49
N SER A 131 20.90 10.90 -5.83
CA SER A 131 20.78 10.84 -4.36
C SER A 131 20.43 9.44 -3.84
N VAL A 132 19.64 8.68 -4.58
CA VAL A 132 19.28 7.30 -4.26
C VAL A 132 20.50 6.37 -4.39
N HIS A 133 21.26 6.50 -5.48
CA HIS A 133 22.51 5.75 -5.66
C HIS A 133 23.51 6.01 -4.52
N GLU A 134 23.81 7.27 -4.24
CA GLU A 134 24.73 7.65 -3.17
C GLU A 134 24.35 7.04 -1.83
N TYR A 135 23.06 7.05 -1.49
CA TYR A 135 22.57 6.47 -0.24
C TYR A 135 22.74 4.96 -0.15
N TYR A 136 22.45 4.23 -1.22
CA TYR A 136 22.52 2.77 -1.22
C TYR A 136 23.91 2.23 -1.42
N ASP A 137 24.73 2.88 -2.22
CA ASP A 137 26.14 2.49 -2.45
C ASP A 137 26.95 2.59 -1.16
N LEU A 138 26.72 3.61 -0.34
CA LEU A 138 27.35 3.74 0.97
C LEU A 138 26.91 2.65 1.98
N ARG A 139 25.75 2.03 1.79
CA ARG A 139 25.22 1.00 2.70
C ARG A 139 25.60 -0.42 2.29
N ASN A 140 25.83 -0.66 1.03
CA ASN A 140 26.07 -2.00 0.51
C ASN A 140 26.89 -1.95 -0.80
N THR A 141 28.21 -1.79 -0.64
CA THR A 141 29.16 -1.70 -1.76
C THR A 141 29.20 -2.96 -2.62
N ASP A 142 28.82 -4.11 -2.08
CA ASP A 142 28.88 -5.41 -2.77
C ASP A 142 27.59 -5.70 -3.57
N ARG A 143 26.56 -4.89 -3.41
CA ARG A 143 25.28 -5.08 -4.09
C ARG A 143 24.68 -3.72 -4.45
N PRO A 144 25.10 -3.12 -5.58
CA PRO A 144 24.53 -1.88 -6.05
C PRO A 144 23.02 -2.00 -6.25
N VAL A 145 22.28 -0.95 -5.92
CA VAL A 145 20.83 -0.88 -6.13
C VAL A 145 20.59 0.01 -7.35
N ASP A 146 19.70 -0.42 -8.24
CA ASP A 146 19.32 0.36 -9.41
C ASP A 146 18.76 1.73 -9.02
N ALA A 147 18.91 2.71 -9.89
CA ALA A 147 18.29 4.02 -9.75
C ALA A 147 16.78 3.88 -9.52
N PHE A 148 16.16 4.88 -8.90
CA PHE A 148 14.71 4.86 -8.66
C PHE A 148 13.93 4.74 -9.97
N SER A 149 14.32 5.50 -11.01
CA SER A 149 13.70 5.44 -12.33
C SER A 149 13.84 4.06 -12.98
N ASP A 150 15.01 3.39 -12.86
CA ASP A 150 15.22 2.05 -13.38
C ASP A 150 14.37 1.00 -12.66
N GLN A 151 14.21 1.14 -11.34
CA GLN A 151 13.31 0.29 -10.56
C GLN A 151 11.85 0.43 -11.05
N ILE A 152 11.38 1.66 -11.29
CA ILE A 152 10.03 1.90 -11.82
C ILE A 152 9.88 1.33 -13.24
N ALA A 153 10.89 1.53 -14.11
CA ALA A 153 10.87 0.97 -15.46
C ALA A 153 10.83 -0.58 -15.43
N SER A 154 11.60 -1.19 -14.55
CA SER A 154 11.60 -2.65 -14.35
C SER A 154 10.23 -3.15 -13.89
N ILE A 155 9.61 -2.50 -12.91
CA ILE A 155 8.27 -2.84 -12.43
C ILE A 155 7.25 -2.70 -13.55
N ALA A 156 7.30 -1.61 -14.32
CA ALA A 156 6.38 -1.37 -15.42
C ALA A 156 6.50 -2.41 -16.55
N ALA A 157 7.69 -2.97 -16.75
CA ALA A 157 7.94 -4.01 -17.75
C ALA A 157 7.56 -5.42 -17.28
N GLN A 158 7.34 -5.64 -15.98
CA GLN A 158 6.99 -6.93 -15.43
C GLN A 158 5.49 -7.20 -15.58
N ARG A 159 5.17 -8.45 -15.93
CA ARG A 159 3.79 -8.93 -15.85
C ARG A 159 3.47 -9.30 -14.40
N MET A 160 2.44 -8.69 -13.83
CA MET A 160 1.95 -9.08 -12.51
C MET A 160 1.47 -10.53 -12.54
N ASP A 161 1.94 -11.33 -11.61
CA ASP A 161 1.41 -12.68 -11.44
C ASP A 161 0.06 -12.69 -10.69
N ALA A 162 -0.58 -13.87 -10.63
CA ALA A 162 -1.92 -13.99 -10.07
C ALA A 162 -1.97 -13.75 -8.55
N THR A 163 -0.87 -13.96 -7.82
CA THR A 163 -0.83 -13.80 -6.36
C THR A 163 -0.91 -12.35 -5.92
N HIS A 164 -0.46 -11.42 -6.78
CA HIS A 164 -0.51 -9.98 -6.54
C HIS A 164 -1.79 -9.31 -7.06
N GLN A 165 -2.71 -10.08 -7.66
CA GLN A 165 -3.93 -9.51 -8.24
C GLN A 165 -4.97 -9.22 -7.19
N VAL A 166 -5.31 -7.94 -7.02
CA VAL A 166 -6.30 -7.49 -6.02
C VAL A 166 -7.69 -8.05 -6.32
N ILE A 167 -8.13 -8.01 -7.58
CA ILE A 167 -9.50 -8.39 -7.97
C ILE A 167 -9.82 -9.84 -7.63
N PRO A 168 -9.07 -10.87 -8.09
CA PRO A 168 -9.36 -12.25 -7.75
C PRO A 168 -9.34 -12.52 -6.24
N ASN A 169 -8.36 -11.95 -5.54
CA ASN A 169 -8.21 -12.16 -4.10
C ASN A 169 -9.33 -11.48 -3.29
N ALA A 170 -9.75 -10.27 -3.68
CA ALA A 170 -10.89 -9.61 -3.05
C ALA A 170 -12.22 -10.30 -3.38
N THR A 171 -12.36 -10.82 -4.60
CA THR A 171 -13.55 -11.59 -5.01
C THR A 171 -13.68 -12.87 -4.18
N SER A 172 -12.59 -13.56 -3.89
CA SER A 172 -12.62 -14.75 -3.00
C SER A 172 -13.07 -14.40 -1.57
N GLN A 173 -12.93 -13.14 -1.17
CA GLN A 173 -13.38 -12.59 0.10
C GLN A 173 -14.79 -11.95 0.02
N GLY A 174 -15.54 -12.19 -1.04
CA GLY A 174 -16.92 -11.72 -1.20
C GLY A 174 -17.09 -10.32 -1.77
N PHE A 175 -16.02 -9.59 -2.06
CA PHE A 175 -16.11 -8.28 -2.71
C PHE A 175 -16.39 -8.40 -4.21
N ARG A 176 -17.10 -7.43 -4.78
CA ARG A 176 -17.54 -7.39 -6.18
C ARG A 176 -16.94 -6.13 -6.84
N LEU A 177 -15.67 -6.23 -7.25
CA LEU A 177 -14.90 -5.08 -7.73
C LEU A 177 -15.13 -4.75 -9.21
N GLU A 178 -15.75 -5.65 -9.97
CA GLU A 178 -15.98 -5.51 -11.41
C GLU A 178 -17.33 -4.86 -11.76
N ARG A 179 -18.06 -4.34 -10.76
CA ARG A 179 -19.40 -3.74 -10.94
C ARG A 179 -19.44 -2.31 -10.41
#